data_85878f5017c733d51536640ae21504bb
#
_entry.id   85878f5017c733d51536640ae21504bb
#
_cell.length_a   1.000
_cell.length_b   1.000
_cell.length_c   1.000
_cell.angle_alpha   90.00
_cell.angle_beta   90.00
_cell.angle_gamma   90.00
#
_symmetry.space_group_name_H-M   'P 1'
#
loop_
_entity.id
_entity.type
_entity.pdbx_description
1 polymer ?
#
loop_
_entity_poly.entity_id
_entity_poly.type
_entity_poly.pdbx_seq_one_letter_code
_entity_poly.pdbx_strand_id
1 'polypeptide(L)'
;MSDEPLSPARAEGRPGFIEELSRAHYARLARCVVLSGNTNDLFPVGLPETPRYVSLEAVLADAFGRARYPRRGAEVPFVVLTLKANGITFASDGDRAAVAAIGAAAGGLDAGLARDVATFLREVAKERAASIVTLTLVAELMRLISRARRLGIPIRPVAAIIDHAETLLPAGDLARLAPVDREAITIFSDLLRDDGIWAEAATADAYPDVIILIAPTVAELSPRIADLPKTAHVEVPRPDEGLRRSFVSARLAALGSGLAGLGEGYSIEALVADAKGLTLRDLDDLLTAAQRSPDQFRIDRPAVVAIVNRTLQERLGSIITVVYPEQTMADVIGFSALKTRLARLRRRFDDPDRAPAGITVVGPNGAGKTFILEAFARETDRTVITLGQIRSEWYGKTDVFAEAFSSGLSAFGRILILVDEAHVAFGSMHDRETHETEARLASHMIRMIDDLPNRSRVVWALITTRPDLLDPDFVRSGRCSLFVPIFDPEGADAEAFAAFMGRRLAKAGVKLTAAERRLMVARTAGFSAGDYREFADDFADERDFDERASLSGFLDGWTPSSVSLGVQRELQILLAALHCDWPELLPERLRGLSKAAIQEGIDRLRSATDR
;
A
#
# COMPACT_ATOMS: atom_id res chain seq x y z
N MET A 1 -7.64 8.29 42.07
CA MET A 1 -8.79 7.71 41.36
C MET A 1 -8.47 7.87 39.89
N SER A 2 -8.06 6.79 39.24
CA SER A 2 -7.59 6.72 37.87
C SER A 2 -8.77 6.93 36.92
N ASP A 3 -8.75 8.03 36.17
CA ASP A 3 -9.62 8.24 35.02
C ASP A 3 -9.16 7.35 33.86
N GLU A 4 -9.51 6.07 33.89
CA GLU A 4 -9.54 5.27 32.67
C GLU A 4 -10.73 5.76 31.83
N PRO A 5 -10.51 6.18 30.56
CA PRO A 5 -11.62 6.45 29.65
C PRO A 5 -12.38 5.14 29.45
N LEU A 6 -13.64 5.13 29.84
CA LEU A 6 -14.57 4.03 29.61
C LEU A 6 -14.57 3.66 28.13
N SER A 7 -13.88 2.57 27.80
CA SER A 7 -13.98 1.90 26.51
C SER A 7 -15.45 1.58 26.27
N PRO A 8 -16.10 2.03 25.18
CA PRO A 8 -17.43 1.55 24.84
C PRO A 8 -17.32 0.04 24.71
N ALA A 9 -18.19 -0.70 25.40
CA ALA A 9 -18.20 -2.15 25.36
C ALA A 9 -18.07 -2.59 23.91
N ARG A 10 -17.06 -3.41 23.62
CA ARG A 10 -16.81 -3.99 22.30
C ARG A 10 -18.13 -4.61 21.85
N ALA A 11 -18.84 -3.96 20.96
CA ALA A 11 -19.96 -4.56 20.27
C ALA A 11 -19.31 -5.60 19.35
N GLU A 12 -19.33 -6.84 19.80
CA GLU A 12 -18.81 -7.99 19.08
C GLU A 12 -19.28 -7.93 17.63
N GLY A 13 -18.36 -7.84 16.68
CA GLY A 13 -18.62 -7.87 15.24
C GLY A 13 -18.65 -6.52 14.50
N ARG A 14 -18.25 -5.39 15.10
CA ARG A 14 -18.11 -4.11 14.38
C ARG A 14 -16.66 -3.87 13.92
N PRO A 15 -16.44 -3.28 12.72
CA PRO A 15 -15.12 -2.87 12.26
C PRO A 15 -14.45 -1.85 13.21
N GLY A 16 -13.13 -1.96 13.42
CA GLY A 16 -12.39 -1.12 14.37
C GLY A 16 -12.46 0.40 14.10
N PHE A 17 -12.55 0.82 12.83
CA PHE A 17 -12.68 2.23 12.48
C PHE A 17 -14.01 2.86 12.98
N ILE A 18 -15.05 2.06 13.22
CA ILE A 18 -16.31 2.53 13.84
C ILE A 18 -16.09 2.96 15.29
N GLU A 19 -15.16 2.33 16.01
CA GLU A 19 -14.79 2.75 17.37
C GLU A 19 -14.06 4.10 17.33
N GLU A 20 -13.18 4.30 16.36
CA GLU A 20 -12.45 5.55 16.16
C GLU A 20 -13.41 6.70 15.79
N LEU A 21 -14.31 6.46 14.83
CA LEU A 21 -15.37 7.39 14.47
C LEU A 21 -16.23 7.72 15.69
N SER A 22 -16.65 6.72 16.46
CA SER A 22 -17.45 6.91 17.66
C SER A 22 -16.69 7.75 18.69
N ARG A 23 -15.39 7.52 18.88
CA ARG A 23 -14.55 8.29 19.81
C ARG A 23 -14.45 9.76 19.39
N ALA A 24 -14.19 10.03 18.10
CA ALA A 24 -14.14 11.38 17.56
C ALA A 24 -15.46 12.13 17.72
N HIS A 25 -16.58 11.45 17.52
CA HIS A 25 -17.92 12.01 17.65
C HIS A 25 -18.33 12.21 19.12
N TYR A 26 -18.19 11.20 20.00
CA TYR A 26 -18.57 11.27 21.41
C TYR A 26 -17.77 12.30 22.22
N ALA A 27 -16.50 12.44 21.94
CA ALA A 27 -15.67 13.45 22.57
C ALA A 27 -16.07 14.88 22.16
N ARG A 28 -17.08 15.04 21.29
CA ARG A 28 -17.50 16.33 20.67
C ARG A 28 -16.32 17.03 19.98
N LEU A 29 -15.36 16.26 19.53
CA LEU A 29 -14.18 16.77 18.83
C LEU A 29 -14.54 17.16 17.40
N ALA A 30 -15.49 16.47 16.79
CA ALA A 30 -15.84 16.65 15.39
C ALA A 30 -17.32 16.94 15.16
N ARG A 31 -17.62 17.87 14.26
CA ARG A 31 -18.91 18.11 13.60
C ARG A 31 -18.98 17.35 12.27
N CYS A 32 -17.80 17.17 11.68
CA CYS A 32 -17.60 16.48 10.43
C CYS A 32 -16.52 15.40 10.62
N VAL A 33 -16.76 14.23 10.09
CA VAL A 33 -15.77 13.15 10.05
C VAL A 33 -15.54 12.74 8.60
N VAL A 34 -14.28 12.82 8.15
CA VAL A 34 -13.87 12.33 6.84
C VAL A 34 -13.43 10.87 6.99
N LEU A 35 -14.11 9.98 6.30
CA LEU A 35 -13.71 8.58 6.13
C LEU A 35 -12.99 8.43 4.80
N SER A 36 -11.75 7.97 4.84
CA SER A 36 -10.93 7.76 3.64
C SER A 36 -10.26 6.39 3.63
N GLY A 37 -9.70 5.99 2.51
CA GLY A 37 -9.00 4.71 2.36
C GLY A 37 -9.87 3.63 1.72
N ASN A 38 -10.14 2.53 2.42
CA ASN A 38 -10.88 1.39 1.88
C ASN A 38 -12.40 1.58 1.92
N THR A 39 -12.90 2.66 1.34
CA THR A 39 -14.32 3.07 1.45
C THR A 39 -15.26 2.26 0.55
N ASN A 40 -14.76 1.66 -0.52
CA ASN A 40 -15.55 0.91 -1.51
C ASN A 40 -15.56 -0.61 -1.27
N ASP A 41 -15.35 -1.07 -0.04
CA ASP A 41 -15.27 -2.49 0.30
C ASP A 41 -16.56 -3.04 0.92
N LEU A 42 -16.51 -4.31 1.30
CA LEU A 42 -17.49 -4.99 2.12
C LEU A 42 -17.04 -5.04 3.58
N PHE A 43 -17.98 -4.90 4.48
CA PHE A 43 -17.71 -4.87 5.92
C PHE A 43 -18.63 -5.80 6.68
N PRO A 44 -18.13 -6.49 7.73
CA PRO A 44 -18.96 -7.38 8.53
C PRO A 44 -19.94 -6.59 9.41
N VAL A 45 -21.17 -7.06 9.46
CA VAL A 45 -22.21 -6.63 10.40
C VAL A 45 -22.93 -7.84 10.98
N GLY A 46 -23.41 -7.72 12.21
CA GLY A 46 -24.14 -8.80 12.90
C GLY A 46 -23.27 -9.60 13.86
N LEU A 47 -23.64 -10.86 14.11
CA LEU A 47 -22.93 -11.70 15.04
C LEU A 47 -21.62 -12.21 14.43
N PRO A 48 -20.53 -12.34 15.22
CA PRO A 48 -19.25 -12.84 14.74
C PRO A 48 -19.31 -14.23 14.09
N GLU A 49 -20.23 -15.08 14.57
CA GLU A 49 -20.41 -16.44 14.07
C GLU A 49 -21.11 -16.51 12.71
N THR A 50 -21.94 -15.51 12.40
CA THR A 50 -22.71 -15.42 11.15
C THR A 50 -22.69 -14.00 10.59
N PRO A 51 -21.51 -13.48 10.21
CA PRO A 51 -21.39 -12.13 9.73
C PRO A 51 -22.07 -11.96 8.37
N ARG A 52 -22.81 -10.86 8.21
CA ARG A 52 -23.26 -10.39 6.91
C ARG A 52 -22.28 -9.34 6.43
N TYR A 53 -21.95 -9.36 5.15
CA TYR A 53 -21.01 -8.41 4.55
C TYR A 53 -21.79 -7.39 3.71
N VAL A 54 -21.62 -6.12 4.02
CA VAL A 54 -22.41 -5.02 3.45
C VAL A 54 -21.51 -3.83 3.09
N SER A 55 -22.03 -2.85 2.34
CA SER A 55 -21.31 -1.63 2.00
C SER A 55 -21.04 -0.75 3.24
N LEU A 56 -20.06 0.18 3.11
CA LEU A 56 -19.73 1.14 4.17
C LEU A 56 -20.96 1.94 4.64
N GLU A 57 -21.78 2.42 3.71
CA GLU A 57 -23.02 3.13 4.04
C GLU A 57 -23.95 2.31 4.93
N ALA A 58 -24.14 1.03 4.59
CA ALA A 58 -25.00 0.14 5.37
C ALA A 58 -24.42 -0.14 6.76
N VAL A 59 -23.07 -0.24 6.88
CA VAL A 59 -22.42 -0.32 8.20
C VAL A 59 -22.67 0.92 9.03
N LEU A 60 -22.51 2.10 8.43
CA LEU A 60 -22.75 3.37 9.12
C LEU A 60 -24.24 3.50 9.54
N ALA A 61 -25.16 3.14 8.64
CA ALA A 61 -26.59 3.15 8.96
C ALA A 61 -26.92 2.21 10.13
N ASP A 62 -26.35 0.99 10.16
CA ASP A 62 -26.51 0.06 11.29
C ASP A 62 -25.89 0.63 12.57
N ALA A 63 -24.66 1.19 12.49
CA ALA A 63 -23.97 1.74 13.64
C ALA A 63 -24.72 2.90 14.29
N PHE A 64 -25.25 3.83 13.49
CA PHE A 64 -26.02 4.97 13.98
C PHE A 64 -27.46 4.58 14.36
N GLY A 65 -28.06 3.66 13.64
CA GLY A 65 -29.40 3.15 13.97
C GLY A 65 -29.47 2.40 15.30
N ARG A 66 -28.34 1.83 15.75
CA ARG A 66 -28.21 1.11 17.04
C ARG A 66 -27.33 1.84 18.04
N ALA A 67 -27.15 3.15 17.92
CA ALA A 67 -26.36 3.91 18.86
C ALA A 67 -26.95 3.88 20.26
N ARG A 68 -26.10 3.87 21.29
CA ARG A 68 -26.54 3.83 22.70
C ARG A 68 -25.84 4.92 23.51
N TYR A 69 -26.55 5.51 24.47
CA TYR A 69 -25.94 6.47 25.38
C TYR A 69 -24.76 5.84 26.15
N PRO A 70 -23.58 6.45 26.16
CA PRO A 70 -22.39 5.87 26.80
C PRO A 70 -22.58 5.62 28.30
N ARG A 71 -23.30 6.53 28.98
CA ARG A 71 -23.51 6.47 30.44
C ARG A 71 -24.75 5.70 30.88
N ARG A 72 -25.76 5.57 30.03
CA ARG A 72 -27.05 4.99 30.40
C ARG A 72 -27.35 3.67 29.69
N GLY A 73 -26.58 3.30 28.67
CA GLY A 73 -26.83 2.10 27.88
C GLY A 73 -28.11 2.11 27.06
N ALA A 74 -28.94 3.18 27.18
CA ALA A 74 -30.19 3.32 26.46
C ALA A 74 -29.95 3.54 24.96
N GLU A 75 -30.77 2.94 24.11
CA GLU A 75 -30.69 3.14 22.65
C GLU A 75 -31.09 4.57 22.29
N VAL A 76 -30.30 5.19 21.43
CA VAL A 76 -30.54 6.50 20.86
C VAL A 76 -30.31 6.44 19.37
N PRO A 77 -31.24 5.89 18.60
CA PRO A 77 -31.10 5.79 17.17
C PRO A 77 -31.06 7.19 16.55
N PHE A 78 -30.09 7.40 15.68
CA PHE A 78 -30.00 8.62 14.87
C PHE A 78 -31.06 8.60 13.76
N VAL A 79 -31.39 9.78 13.26
CA VAL A 79 -31.95 9.93 11.92
C VAL A 79 -30.79 9.85 10.94
N VAL A 80 -30.78 8.81 10.12
CA VAL A 80 -29.69 8.59 9.16
C VAL A 80 -30.19 8.92 7.75
N LEU A 81 -29.41 9.75 7.07
CA LEU A 81 -29.61 10.07 5.66
C LEU A 81 -28.32 9.98 4.89
N THR A 82 -28.41 9.51 3.64
CA THR A 82 -27.27 9.40 2.72
C THR A 82 -27.50 10.30 1.52
N LEU A 83 -26.46 11.08 1.19
CA LEU A 83 -26.40 11.92 0.01
C LEU A 83 -25.58 11.22 -1.05
N LYS A 84 -26.15 11.13 -2.24
CA LYS A 84 -25.47 10.72 -3.48
C LYS A 84 -25.64 11.81 -4.53
N ALA A 85 -24.88 11.72 -5.60
CA ALA A 85 -24.96 12.68 -6.71
C ALA A 85 -26.39 12.88 -7.28
N ASN A 86 -27.27 11.90 -7.09
CA ASN A 86 -28.63 11.90 -7.60
C ASN A 86 -29.72 12.18 -6.56
N GLY A 87 -29.37 12.57 -5.32
CA GLY A 87 -30.34 12.94 -4.30
C GLY A 87 -30.02 12.47 -2.89
N ILE A 88 -31.03 12.62 -2.01
CA ILE A 88 -30.95 12.22 -0.60
C ILE A 88 -31.89 11.03 -0.38
N THR A 89 -31.39 10.05 0.35
CA THR A 89 -32.17 8.90 0.82
C THR A 89 -32.11 8.78 2.33
N PHE A 90 -33.24 8.47 2.98
CA PHE A 90 -33.26 8.08 4.39
C PHE A 90 -32.91 6.60 4.52
N ALA A 91 -32.16 6.24 5.56
CA ALA A 91 -31.79 4.85 5.80
C ALA A 91 -33.03 3.96 6.11
N SER A 92 -34.10 4.54 6.65
CA SER A 92 -35.34 3.85 6.92
C SER A 92 -36.56 4.77 6.79
N ASP A 93 -37.73 4.17 6.59
CA ASP A 93 -39.02 4.91 6.64
C ASP A 93 -39.26 5.56 8.02
N GLY A 94 -38.74 4.94 9.10
CA GLY A 94 -38.76 5.49 10.44
C GLY A 94 -37.94 6.78 10.60
N ASP A 95 -36.86 6.93 9.85
CA ASP A 95 -36.05 8.16 9.85
C ASP A 95 -36.79 9.29 9.12
N ARG A 96 -37.40 8.98 7.99
CA ARG A 96 -38.26 9.93 7.27
C ARG A 96 -39.45 10.37 8.12
N ALA A 97 -40.09 9.41 8.81
CA ALA A 97 -41.21 9.70 9.71
C ALA A 97 -40.79 10.57 10.91
N ALA A 98 -39.57 10.37 11.43
CA ALA A 98 -39.04 11.20 12.51
C ALA A 98 -38.88 12.67 12.10
N VAL A 99 -38.39 12.93 10.88
CA VAL A 99 -38.35 14.31 10.36
C VAL A 99 -39.74 14.88 10.12
N ALA A 100 -40.65 14.10 9.59
CA ALA A 100 -42.07 14.54 9.40
C ALA A 100 -42.75 14.90 10.73
N ALA A 101 -42.44 14.17 11.82
CA ALA A 101 -42.99 14.44 13.15
C ALA A 101 -42.56 15.81 13.69
N ILE A 102 -41.39 16.35 13.27
CA ILE A 102 -40.98 17.73 13.60
C ILE A 102 -42.00 18.72 13.08
N GLY A 103 -42.41 18.57 11.82
CA GLY A 103 -43.44 19.45 11.20
C GLY A 103 -44.77 19.37 11.91
N ALA A 104 -45.21 18.16 12.29
CA ALA A 104 -46.44 17.96 13.04
C ALA A 104 -46.39 18.61 14.43
N ALA A 105 -45.31 18.43 15.18
CA ALA A 105 -45.08 19.04 16.49
C ALA A 105 -44.97 20.57 16.41
N ALA A 106 -44.39 21.11 15.34
CA ALA A 106 -44.25 22.54 15.11
C ALA A 106 -45.54 23.25 14.76
N GLY A 107 -46.57 22.55 14.26
CA GLY A 107 -47.78 23.15 13.71
C GLY A 107 -48.54 24.10 14.66
N GLY A 108 -48.45 23.85 15.98
CA GLY A 108 -49.04 24.73 17.02
C GLY A 108 -48.05 25.76 17.60
N LEU A 109 -46.76 25.64 17.35
CA LEU A 109 -45.72 26.48 17.94
C LEU A 109 -45.11 27.44 16.90
N ASP A 110 -44.87 26.98 15.69
CA ASP A 110 -44.23 27.71 14.61
C ASP A 110 -44.70 27.16 13.26
N ALA A 111 -45.75 27.78 12.70
CA ALA A 111 -46.33 27.40 11.41
C ALA A 111 -45.33 27.57 10.22
N GLY A 112 -44.32 28.42 10.39
CA GLY A 112 -43.22 28.55 9.42
C GLY A 112 -42.38 27.28 9.38
N LEU A 113 -41.92 26.82 10.54
CA LEU A 113 -41.14 25.58 10.66
C LEU A 113 -41.92 24.37 10.09
N ALA A 114 -43.20 24.26 10.39
CA ALA A 114 -44.03 23.17 9.86
C ALA A 114 -44.07 23.17 8.31
N ARG A 115 -44.22 24.35 7.69
CA ARG A 115 -44.17 24.51 6.22
C ARG A 115 -42.82 24.19 5.64
N ASP A 116 -41.74 24.64 6.29
CA ASP A 116 -40.35 24.42 5.85
C ASP A 116 -40.02 22.93 5.87
N VAL A 117 -40.41 22.19 6.94
CA VAL A 117 -40.24 20.73 7.02
C VAL A 117 -41.04 20.02 5.90
N ALA A 118 -42.28 20.42 5.64
CA ALA A 118 -43.08 19.84 4.56
C ALA A 118 -42.47 20.13 3.18
N THR A 119 -41.85 21.29 2.99
CA THR A 119 -41.16 21.66 1.76
C THR A 119 -39.89 20.84 1.60
N PHE A 120 -39.05 20.72 2.64
CA PHE A 120 -37.87 19.87 2.66
C PHE A 120 -38.19 18.42 2.26
N LEU A 121 -39.20 17.81 2.87
CA LEU A 121 -39.61 16.43 2.55
C LEU A 121 -40.10 16.26 1.11
N ARG A 122 -40.72 17.29 0.52
CA ARG A 122 -41.13 17.29 -0.90
C ARG A 122 -39.90 17.41 -1.82
N GLU A 123 -38.93 18.25 -1.47
CA GLU A 123 -37.69 18.38 -2.26
C GLU A 123 -36.87 17.11 -2.22
N VAL A 124 -36.72 16.48 -1.04
CA VAL A 124 -36.03 15.18 -0.90
C VAL A 124 -36.73 14.06 -1.70
N ALA A 125 -38.06 14.14 -1.88
CA ALA A 125 -38.80 13.15 -2.65
C ALA A 125 -38.63 13.29 -4.17
N LYS A 126 -37.99 14.38 -4.66
CA LYS A 126 -37.71 14.55 -6.08
C LYS A 126 -36.51 13.68 -6.47
N GLU A 127 -36.72 12.70 -7.32
CA GLU A 127 -35.67 11.94 -7.94
C GLU A 127 -34.83 12.88 -8.86
N ARG A 128 -33.51 12.94 -8.70
CA ARG A 128 -32.55 13.77 -9.47
C ARG A 128 -32.44 15.23 -9.04
N ALA A 129 -32.11 15.48 -7.78
CA ALA A 129 -31.61 16.80 -7.39
C ALA A 129 -30.17 17.03 -7.93
N ALA A 130 -29.87 18.22 -8.40
CA ALA A 130 -28.48 18.60 -8.72
C ALA A 130 -27.63 18.56 -7.44
N SER A 131 -26.33 18.25 -7.56
CA SER A 131 -25.40 18.07 -6.44
C SER A 131 -25.43 19.23 -5.44
N ILE A 132 -25.46 20.48 -5.93
CA ILE A 132 -25.54 21.66 -5.07
C ILE A 132 -26.87 21.76 -4.32
N VAL A 133 -27.99 21.36 -4.95
CA VAL A 133 -29.30 21.32 -4.29
C VAL A 133 -29.27 20.31 -3.15
N THR A 134 -28.62 19.18 -3.36
CA THR A 134 -28.48 18.12 -2.36
C THR A 134 -27.71 18.63 -1.12
N LEU A 135 -26.58 19.34 -1.30
CA LEU A 135 -25.82 19.96 -0.20
C LEU A 135 -26.63 21.05 0.52
N THR A 136 -27.34 21.87 -0.24
CA THR A 136 -28.23 22.92 0.32
C THR A 136 -29.34 22.30 1.20
N LEU A 137 -29.91 21.19 0.78
CA LEU A 137 -30.92 20.46 1.56
C LEU A 137 -30.37 19.91 2.88
N VAL A 138 -29.10 19.45 2.91
CA VAL A 138 -28.50 19.06 4.20
C VAL A 138 -28.35 20.26 5.13
N ALA A 139 -27.84 21.37 4.61
CA ALA A 139 -27.72 22.59 5.41
C ALA A 139 -29.10 23.07 5.92
N GLU A 140 -30.11 22.96 5.09
CA GLU A 140 -31.50 23.29 5.47
C GLU A 140 -32.03 22.36 6.57
N LEU A 141 -31.83 21.04 6.43
CA LEU A 141 -32.22 20.07 7.46
C LEU A 141 -31.59 20.40 8.81
N MET A 142 -30.27 20.68 8.83
CA MET A 142 -29.58 21.03 10.07
C MET A 142 -30.11 22.30 10.72
N ARG A 143 -30.49 23.31 9.91
CA ARG A 143 -31.13 24.52 10.40
C ARG A 143 -32.55 24.27 10.94
N LEU A 144 -33.36 23.44 10.26
CA LEU A 144 -34.70 23.05 10.71
C LEU A 144 -34.61 22.33 12.05
N ILE A 145 -33.68 21.40 12.21
CA ILE A 145 -33.45 20.67 13.46
C ILE A 145 -33.03 21.60 14.59
N SER A 146 -32.07 22.49 14.34
CA SER A 146 -31.63 23.49 15.32
C SER A 146 -32.80 24.37 15.74
N ARG A 147 -33.61 24.86 14.80
CA ARG A 147 -34.83 25.68 15.10
C ARG A 147 -35.85 24.90 15.93
N ALA A 148 -36.12 23.65 15.61
CA ALA A 148 -37.05 22.81 16.33
C ALA A 148 -36.58 22.51 17.76
N ARG A 149 -35.26 22.29 17.98
CA ARG A 149 -34.68 22.13 19.34
C ARG A 149 -34.88 23.39 20.18
N ARG A 150 -34.68 24.59 19.60
CA ARG A 150 -34.95 25.87 20.29
C ARG A 150 -36.41 26.01 20.76
N LEU A 151 -37.32 25.40 20.04
CA LEU A 151 -38.74 25.36 20.44
C LEU A 151 -39.06 24.24 21.45
N GLY A 152 -38.04 23.49 21.91
CA GLY A 152 -38.23 22.38 22.86
C GLY A 152 -38.84 21.11 22.24
N ILE A 153 -38.88 21.01 20.91
CA ILE A 153 -39.35 19.81 20.22
C ILE A 153 -38.31 18.69 20.37
N PRO A 154 -38.68 17.53 20.93
CA PRO A 154 -37.74 16.42 21.09
C PRO A 154 -37.37 15.82 19.71
N ILE A 155 -36.07 15.78 19.42
CA ILE A 155 -35.56 15.32 18.12
C ILE A 155 -34.40 14.38 18.35
N ARG A 156 -34.39 13.28 17.59
CA ARG A 156 -33.25 12.37 17.52
C ARG A 156 -32.04 13.07 16.87
N PRO A 157 -30.81 12.74 17.28
CA PRO A 157 -29.64 13.26 16.60
C PRO A 157 -29.61 12.80 15.13
N VAL A 158 -28.91 13.57 14.29
CA VAL A 158 -28.82 13.32 12.84
C VAL A 158 -27.42 12.91 12.46
N ALA A 159 -27.32 11.89 11.61
CA ALA A 159 -26.11 11.50 10.90
C ALA A 159 -26.33 11.66 9.39
N ALA A 160 -25.69 12.66 8.80
CA ALA A 160 -25.73 12.89 7.36
C ALA A 160 -24.47 12.29 6.71
N ILE A 161 -24.64 11.26 5.89
CA ILE A 161 -23.57 10.56 5.19
C ILE A 161 -23.51 11.11 3.76
N ILE A 162 -22.37 11.64 3.35
CA ILE A 162 -22.12 12.14 2.01
C ILE A 162 -21.15 11.19 1.33
N ASP A 163 -21.68 10.39 0.43
CA ASP A 163 -20.89 9.45 -0.37
C ASP A 163 -20.31 10.16 -1.59
N HIS A 164 -19.11 9.73 -2.01
CA HIS A 164 -18.34 10.38 -3.08
C HIS A 164 -18.17 11.89 -2.85
N ALA A 165 -17.80 12.26 -1.62
CA ALA A 165 -17.70 13.66 -1.19
C ALA A 165 -16.71 14.49 -2.04
N GLU A 166 -15.69 13.84 -2.64
CA GLU A 166 -14.73 14.46 -3.56
C GLU A 166 -15.40 15.00 -4.84
N THR A 167 -16.51 14.43 -5.25
CA THR A 167 -17.26 14.92 -6.41
C THR A 167 -18.10 16.16 -6.12
N LEU A 168 -18.43 16.38 -4.83
CA LEU A 168 -19.23 17.51 -4.37
C LEU A 168 -18.38 18.65 -3.81
N LEU A 169 -17.25 18.31 -3.23
CA LEU A 169 -16.33 19.22 -2.51
C LEU A 169 -14.89 18.99 -2.98
N PRO A 170 -14.61 19.12 -4.29
CA PRO A 170 -13.34 18.71 -4.88
C PRO A 170 -12.15 19.56 -4.39
N ALA A 171 -11.00 18.91 -4.32
CA ALA A 171 -9.72 19.59 -4.15
C ALA A 171 -9.39 20.44 -5.38
N GLY A 172 -8.63 21.51 -5.19
CA GLY A 172 -8.12 22.33 -6.26
C GLY A 172 -7.95 23.79 -5.88
N ASP A 173 -7.32 24.54 -6.76
CA ASP A 173 -7.26 26.00 -6.64
C ASP A 173 -8.65 26.59 -6.88
N LEU A 174 -9.18 27.29 -5.89
CA LEU A 174 -10.51 27.91 -5.97
C LEU A 174 -10.71 28.82 -7.19
N ALA A 175 -9.63 29.46 -7.68
CA ALA A 175 -9.72 30.28 -8.87
C ALA A 175 -9.98 29.48 -10.15
N ARG A 176 -9.64 28.20 -10.14
CA ARG A 176 -9.77 27.27 -11.28
C ARG A 176 -10.97 26.33 -11.19
N LEU A 177 -11.57 26.17 -10.01
CA LEU A 177 -12.77 25.36 -9.83
C LEU A 177 -13.97 25.98 -10.54
N ALA A 178 -14.91 25.14 -10.97
CA ALA A 178 -16.17 25.59 -11.52
C ALA A 178 -16.96 26.47 -10.50
N PRO A 179 -17.77 27.43 -10.95
CA PRO A 179 -18.57 28.26 -10.03
C PRO A 179 -19.44 27.43 -9.07
N VAL A 180 -20.02 26.35 -9.55
CA VAL A 180 -20.88 25.46 -8.76
C VAL A 180 -20.09 24.77 -7.63
N ASP A 181 -18.84 24.35 -7.88
CA ASP A 181 -18.00 23.69 -6.87
C ASP A 181 -17.58 24.70 -5.78
N ARG A 182 -17.25 25.93 -6.19
CA ARG A 182 -16.92 27.02 -5.25
C ARG A 182 -18.11 27.35 -4.35
N GLU A 183 -19.31 27.38 -4.90
CA GLU A 183 -20.54 27.64 -4.15
C GLU A 183 -20.81 26.48 -3.17
N ALA A 184 -20.68 25.23 -3.61
CA ALA A 184 -20.82 24.04 -2.78
C ALA A 184 -19.84 24.05 -1.58
N ILE A 185 -18.56 24.32 -1.84
CA ILE A 185 -17.53 24.43 -0.79
C ILE A 185 -17.87 25.56 0.20
N THR A 186 -18.38 26.68 -0.29
CA THR A 186 -18.75 27.81 0.56
C THR A 186 -19.93 27.46 1.46
N ILE A 187 -21.02 26.93 0.88
CA ILE A 187 -22.24 26.51 1.64
C ILE A 187 -21.86 25.52 2.73
N PHE A 188 -21.02 24.54 2.39
CA PHE A 188 -20.62 23.49 3.34
C PHE A 188 -19.68 24.00 4.43
N SER A 189 -18.72 24.88 4.07
CA SER A 189 -17.84 25.53 5.02
C SER A 189 -18.61 26.41 6.00
N ASP A 190 -19.60 27.17 5.52
CA ASP A 190 -20.46 28.00 6.37
C ASP A 190 -21.31 27.16 7.30
N LEU A 191 -21.87 26.03 6.81
CA LEU A 191 -22.60 25.07 7.64
C LEU A 191 -21.75 24.55 8.80
N LEU A 192 -20.51 24.15 8.54
CA LEU A 192 -19.64 23.62 9.59
C LEU A 192 -19.18 24.68 10.61
N ARG A 193 -19.11 25.95 10.20
CA ARG A 193 -18.68 27.07 11.05
C ARG A 193 -19.82 27.72 11.84
N ASP A 194 -21.05 27.50 11.47
CA ASP A 194 -22.22 28.10 12.13
C ASP A 194 -22.45 27.49 13.51
N ASP A 195 -21.85 28.11 14.54
CA ASP A 195 -22.02 27.68 15.93
C ASP A 195 -23.49 27.70 16.39
N GLY A 196 -24.34 28.51 15.78
CA GLY A 196 -25.79 28.56 16.10
C GLY A 196 -26.53 27.29 15.73
N ILE A 197 -26.08 26.58 14.70
CA ILE A 197 -26.63 25.29 14.28
C ILE A 197 -26.16 24.18 15.26
N TRP A 198 -24.92 24.21 15.70
CA TRP A 198 -24.28 23.14 16.47
C TRP A 198 -24.37 23.31 17.99
N ALA A 199 -24.66 24.53 18.49
CA ALA A 199 -24.63 24.85 19.92
C ALA A 199 -25.71 24.13 20.74
N GLU A 200 -26.85 23.86 20.15
CA GLU A 200 -28.02 23.35 20.86
C GLU A 200 -28.06 21.82 21.05
N ALA A 201 -27.16 21.11 20.39
CA ALA A 201 -26.89 19.70 20.70
C ALA A 201 -26.15 19.51 22.05
N ALA A 202 -26.00 20.57 22.82
CA ALA A 202 -25.03 20.70 23.91
C ALA A 202 -25.52 20.39 25.31
N THR A 203 -26.62 19.65 25.51
CA THR A 203 -26.86 19.07 26.82
C THR A 203 -25.89 17.94 27.09
N ALA A 204 -25.42 17.81 28.33
CA ALA A 204 -24.37 16.83 28.69
C ALA A 204 -24.71 15.36 28.33
N ASP A 205 -25.99 15.08 28.10
CA ASP A 205 -26.54 13.76 27.83
C ASP A 205 -27.02 13.56 26.37
N ALA A 206 -26.96 14.58 25.50
CA ALA A 206 -27.38 14.47 24.11
C ALA A 206 -26.23 14.20 23.18
N TYR A 207 -26.41 13.27 22.20
CA TYR A 207 -25.50 13.12 21.08
C TYR A 207 -25.57 14.37 20.19
N PRO A 208 -24.43 14.91 19.76
CA PRO A 208 -24.40 15.91 18.71
C PRO A 208 -24.78 15.29 17.37
N ASP A 209 -25.29 16.12 16.47
CA ASP A 209 -25.40 15.76 15.06
C ASP A 209 -24.01 15.57 14.45
N VAL A 210 -23.92 14.83 13.37
CA VAL A 210 -22.65 14.58 12.67
C VAL A 210 -22.86 14.55 11.16
N ILE A 211 -21.87 15.06 10.44
CA ILE A 211 -21.77 14.89 9.00
C ILE A 211 -20.57 13.98 8.71
N ILE A 212 -20.76 12.97 7.87
CA ILE A 212 -19.74 12.03 7.47
C ILE A 212 -19.48 12.21 5.98
N LEU A 213 -18.25 12.53 5.63
CA LEU A 213 -17.78 12.59 4.26
C LEU A 213 -17.05 11.30 3.94
N ILE A 214 -17.44 10.62 2.88
CA ILE A 214 -16.74 9.43 2.37
C ILE A 214 -16.03 9.84 1.09
N ALA A 215 -14.69 9.67 1.07
CA ALA A 215 -13.85 9.95 -0.09
C ALA A 215 -12.74 8.89 -0.21
N PRO A 216 -12.21 8.59 -1.40
CA PRO A 216 -11.10 7.66 -1.56
C PRO A 216 -9.84 8.11 -0.81
N THR A 217 -9.51 9.39 -0.88
CA THR A 217 -8.42 10.03 -0.14
C THR A 217 -8.83 11.40 0.39
N VAL A 218 -8.21 11.84 1.48
CA VAL A 218 -8.45 13.20 2.02
C VAL A 218 -7.93 14.27 1.06
N ALA A 219 -6.86 13.97 0.32
CA ALA A 219 -6.27 14.90 -0.65
C ALA A 219 -7.18 15.24 -1.84
N GLU A 220 -8.22 14.44 -2.10
CA GLU A 220 -9.24 14.73 -3.12
C GLU A 220 -10.32 15.71 -2.65
N LEU A 221 -10.39 15.95 -1.35
CA LEU A 221 -11.31 16.93 -0.77
C LEU A 221 -10.70 18.33 -0.69
N SER A 222 -11.54 19.35 -0.80
CA SER A 222 -11.11 20.72 -0.62
C SER A 222 -10.46 20.92 0.76
N PRO A 223 -9.21 21.46 0.83
CA PRO A 223 -8.55 21.78 2.09
C PRO A 223 -9.39 22.73 2.98
N ARG A 224 -10.24 23.56 2.37
CA ARG A 224 -11.16 24.42 3.10
C ARG A 224 -12.18 23.66 3.93
N ILE A 225 -12.38 22.37 3.66
CA ILE A 225 -13.29 21.49 4.42
C ILE A 225 -12.48 20.53 5.27
N ALA A 226 -11.48 19.86 4.67
CA ALA A 226 -10.67 18.87 5.34
C ALA A 226 -9.89 19.46 6.54
N ASP A 227 -9.38 20.67 6.43
CA ASP A 227 -8.57 21.34 7.47
C ASP A 227 -9.38 22.22 8.43
N LEU A 228 -10.72 22.16 8.36
CA LEU A 228 -11.55 22.96 9.28
C LEU A 228 -11.42 22.47 10.73
N PRO A 229 -11.41 23.39 11.71
CA PRO A 229 -11.62 23.01 13.10
C PRO A 229 -12.90 22.20 13.26
N LYS A 230 -12.88 21.16 14.08
CA LYS A 230 -14.01 20.22 14.25
C LYS A 230 -14.26 19.29 13.06
N THR A 231 -13.32 19.16 12.15
CA THR A 231 -13.24 18.04 11.20
C THR A 231 -12.23 17.02 11.72
N ALA A 232 -12.63 15.77 11.81
CA ALA A 232 -11.77 14.63 12.17
C ALA A 232 -11.59 13.73 10.95
N HIS A 233 -10.44 13.07 10.90
CA HIS A 233 -10.12 12.12 9.84
C HIS A 233 -10.04 10.73 10.44
N VAL A 234 -10.68 9.76 9.81
CA VAL A 234 -10.65 8.35 10.21
C VAL A 234 -10.34 7.52 8.97
N GLU A 235 -9.26 6.77 9.03
CA GLU A 235 -8.89 5.86 7.95
C GLU A 235 -9.71 4.57 8.06
N VAL A 236 -10.33 4.17 6.96
CA VAL A 236 -10.99 2.88 6.81
C VAL A 236 -9.93 1.88 6.35
N PRO A 237 -9.50 0.96 7.22
CA PRO A 237 -8.41 0.05 6.90
C PRO A 237 -8.82 -1.02 5.90
N ARG A 238 -7.87 -1.57 5.19
CA ARG A 238 -8.07 -2.79 4.40
C ARG A 238 -8.26 -3.99 5.32
N PRO A 239 -8.90 -5.06 4.80
CA PRO A 239 -9.13 -6.27 5.59
C PRO A 239 -7.80 -6.89 6.02
N ASP A 240 -7.68 -7.19 7.30
CA ASP A 240 -6.57 -7.97 7.85
C ASP A 240 -6.69 -9.46 7.48
N GLU A 241 -5.71 -10.26 7.84
CA GLU A 241 -5.71 -11.70 7.54
C GLU A 241 -6.90 -12.43 8.19
N GLY A 242 -7.25 -12.07 9.43
CA GLY A 242 -8.36 -12.68 10.15
C GLY A 242 -9.70 -12.40 9.47
N LEU A 243 -9.91 -11.17 9.05
CA LEU A 243 -11.13 -10.77 8.33
C LEU A 243 -11.23 -11.42 6.95
N ARG A 244 -10.10 -11.46 6.18
CA ARG A 244 -10.07 -12.19 4.90
C ARG A 244 -10.40 -13.67 5.09
N ARG A 245 -9.81 -14.32 6.10
CA ARG A 245 -10.07 -15.73 6.41
C ARG A 245 -11.55 -15.98 6.74
N SER A 246 -12.14 -15.15 7.61
CA SER A 246 -13.55 -15.22 7.98
C SER A 246 -14.45 -15.04 6.78
N PHE A 247 -14.14 -14.06 5.91
CA PHE A 247 -14.90 -13.80 4.69
C PHE A 247 -14.85 -14.99 3.72
N VAL A 248 -13.66 -15.46 3.39
CA VAL A 248 -13.48 -16.60 2.46
C VAL A 248 -14.18 -17.84 2.99
N SER A 249 -14.03 -18.16 4.29
CA SER A 249 -14.70 -19.29 4.91
C SER A 249 -16.22 -19.18 4.87
N ALA A 250 -16.78 -18.02 5.21
CA ALA A 250 -18.22 -17.77 5.17
C ALA A 250 -18.77 -17.85 3.74
N ARG A 251 -18.02 -17.31 2.77
CA ARG A 251 -18.41 -17.30 1.36
C ARG A 251 -18.39 -18.71 0.76
N LEU A 252 -17.35 -19.48 1.03
CA LEU A 252 -17.27 -20.89 0.58
C LEU A 252 -18.37 -21.75 1.21
N ALA A 253 -18.68 -21.55 2.50
CA ALA A 253 -19.79 -22.25 3.16
C ALA A 253 -21.15 -21.91 2.52
N ALA A 254 -21.39 -20.64 2.18
CA ALA A 254 -22.62 -20.19 1.51
C ALA A 254 -22.76 -20.73 0.08
N LEU A 255 -21.66 -20.95 -0.62
CA LEU A 255 -21.65 -21.49 -1.98
C LEU A 255 -21.93 -23.00 -2.03
N GLY A 256 -21.93 -23.71 -0.89
CA GLY A 256 -22.33 -25.12 -0.77
C GLY A 256 -21.53 -26.14 -1.58
N SER A 257 -20.58 -25.70 -2.37
CA SER A 257 -19.87 -26.52 -3.35
C SER A 257 -18.45 -26.88 -2.95
N GLY A 258 -18.10 -26.80 -1.66
CA GLY A 258 -16.75 -27.15 -1.22
C GLY A 258 -15.66 -26.39 -1.99
N LEU A 259 -14.45 -26.84 -1.91
CA LEU A 259 -13.23 -26.27 -2.52
C LEU A 259 -13.15 -26.40 -4.07
N ALA A 260 -14.26 -26.57 -4.77
CA ALA A 260 -14.27 -26.90 -6.22
C ALA A 260 -13.62 -25.85 -7.12
N GLY A 261 -13.39 -24.63 -6.63
CA GLY A 261 -12.72 -23.55 -7.38
C GLY A 261 -11.23 -23.36 -7.08
N LEU A 262 -10.67 -24.06 -6.08
CA LEU A 262 -9.25 -23.96 -5.75
C LEU A 262 -8.41 -24.90 -6.63
N GLY A 263 -7.22 -24.42 -7.02
CA GLY A 263 -6.23 -25.22 -7.73
C GLY A 263 -5.75 -26.42 -6.91
N GLU A 264 -5.23 -27.43 -7.56
CA GLU A 264 -4.72 -28.63 -6.91
C GLU A 264 -3.58 -28.27 -5.94
N GLY A 265 -3.75 -28.63 -4.65
CA GLY A 265 -2.79 -28.30 -3.59
C GLY A 265 -2.81 -26.86 -3.08
N TYR A 266 -3.72 -26.02 -3.57
CA TYR A 266 -3.85 -24.62 -3.09
C TYR A 266 -4.90 -24.55 -1.98
N SER A 267 -4.48 -24.15 -0.77
CA SER A 267 -5.34 -24.13 0.42
C SER A 267 -5.98 -22.76 0.66
N ILE A 268 -7.00 -22.72 1.53
CA ILE A 268 -7.62 -21.46 1.98
C ILE A 268 -6.58 -20.56 2.65
N GLU A 269 -5.69 -21.15 3.45
CA GLU A 269 -4.62 -20.42 4.13
C GLU A 269 -3.66 -19.77 3.12
N ALA A 270 -3.30 -20.50 2.06
CA ALA A 270 -2.48 -19.98 0.97
C ALA A 270 -3.20 -18.84 0.23
N LEU A 271 -4.49 -19.01 -0.09
CA LEU A 271 -5.31 -17.95 -0.69
C LEU A 271 -5.34 -16.70 0.19
N VAL A 272 -5.60 -16.83 1.48
CA VAL A 272 -5.67 -15.70 2.42
C VAL A 272 -4.33 -15.00 2.56
N ALA A 273 -3.23 -15.75 2.53
CA ALA A 273 -1.87 -15.22 2.59
C ALA A 273 -1.50 -14.48 1.29
N ASP A 274 -1.76 -15.09 0.13
CA ASP A 274 -1.41 -14.51 -1.18
C ASP A 274 -2.35 -13.34 -1.57
N ALA A 275 -3.58 -13.29 -1.02
CA ALA A 275 -4.54 -12.22 -1.22
C ALA A 275 -4.29 -10.96 -0.35
N LYS A 276 -3.08 -10.82 0.22
CA LYS A 276 -2.68 -9.59 0.92
C LYS A 276 -2.87 -8.39 -0.02
N GLY A 277 -3.52 -7.34 0.47
CA GLY A 277 -3.79 -6.13 -0.31
C GLY A 277 -5.09 -6.13 -1.11
N LEU A 278 -5.75 -7.25 -1.29
CA LEU A 278 -7.10 -7.29 -1.87
C LEU A 278 -8.15 -6.83 -0.89
N THR A 279 -9.20 -6.22 -1.42
CA THR A 279 -10.43 -5.92 -0.68
C THR A 279 -11.29 -7.19 -0.56
N LEU A 280 -12.29 -7.18 0.33
CA LEU A 280 -13.25 -8.29 0.39
C LEU A 280 -14.10 -8.36 -0.87
N ARG A 281 -14.30 -7.23 -1.54
CA ARG A 281 -15.00 -7.18 -2.84
C ARG A 281 -14.19 -7.85 -3.93
N ASP A 282 -12.87 -7.59 -4.01
CA ASP A 282 -11.97 -8.27 -4.96
C ASP A 282 -11.98 -9.80 -4.72
N LEU A 283 -12.02 -10.22 -3.44
CA LEU A 283 -12.13 -11.63 -3.06
C LEU A 283 -13.49 -12.22 -3.44
N ASP A 284 -14.60 -11.48 -3.28
CA ASP A 284 -15.93 -11.93 -3.69
C ASP A 284 -16.01 -12.15 -5.20
N ASP A 285 -15.45 -11.22 -5.97
CA ASP A 285 -15.38 -11.32 -7.43
C ASP A 285 -14.56 -12.54 -7.86
N LEU A 286 -13.41 -12.77 -7.22
CA LEU A 286 -12.55 -13.94 -7.46
C LEU A 286 -13.28 -15.25 -7.19
N LEU A 287 -13.91 -15.38 -6.03
CA LEU A 287 -14.65 -16.57 -5.63
C LEU A 287 -15.87 -16.81 -6.53
N THR A 288 -16.55 -15.72 -6.91
CA THR A 288 -17.71 -15.76 -7.82
C THR A 288 -17.29 -16.19 -9.23
N ALA A 289 -16.16 -15.69 -9.74
CA ALA A 289 -15.62 -16.08 -11.05
C ALA A 289 -15.28 -17.58 -11.10
N ALA A 290 -14.61 -18.08 -10.06
CA ALA A 290 -14.27 -19.50 -9.94
C ALA A 290 -15.52 -20.41 -9.85
N GLN A 291 -16.58 -19.94 -9.18
CA GLN A 291 -17.84 -20.67 -9.11
C GLN A 291 -18.57 -20.74 -10.46
N ARG A 292 -18.59 -19.60 -11.21
CA ARG A 292 -19.32 -19.52 -12.48
C ARG A 292 -18.66 -20.29 -13.63
N SER A 293 -17.36 -20.47 -13.55
CA SER A 293 -16.58 -21.09 -14.62
C SER A 293 -15.52 -22.06 -14.04
N PRO A 294 -15.90 -23.12 -13.31
CA PRO A 294 -14.97 -24.00 -12.61
C PRO A 294 -14.01 -24.75 -13.54
N ASP A 295 -14.40 -24.95 -14.81
CA ASP A 295 -13.57 -25.62 -15.81
C ASP A 295 -12.58 -24.67 -16.50
N GLN A 296 -12.82 -23.36 -16.45
CA GLN A 296 -12.02 -22.34 -17.15
C GLN A 296 -11.17 -21.50 -16.19
N PHE A 297 -11.58 -21.38 -14.94
CA PHE A 297 -10.92 -20.53 -13.96
C PHE A 297 -10.76 -21.26 -12.62
N ARG A 298 -9.52 -21.52 -12.25
CA ARG A 298 -9.14 -22.02 -10.92
C ARG A 298 -8.40 -20.96 -10.14
N ILE A 299 -8.68 -20.88 -8.86
CA ILE A 299 -7.97 -20.00 -7.95
C ILE A 299 -6.68 -20.70 -7.55
N ASP A 300 -5.59 -20.28 -8.16
CA ASP A 300 -4.22 -20.66 -7.83
C ASP A 300 -3.39 -19.40 -7.54
N ARG A 301 -2.16 -19.61 -7.11
CA ARG A 301 -1.28 -18.50 -6.77
C ARG A 301 -1.06 -17.51 -7.94
N PRO A 302 -0.77 -17.94 -9.19
CA PRO A 302 -0.65 -17.04 -10.32
C PRO A 302 -1.88 -16.19 -10.57
N ALA A 303 -3.08 -16.76 -10.46
CA ALA A 303 -4.34 -16.04 -10.64
C ALA A 303 -4.54 -14.95 -9.56
N VAL A 304 -4.27 -15.28 -8.29
CA VAL A 304 -4.35 -14.31 -7.19
C VAL A 304 -3.35 -13.18 -7.36
N VAL A 305 -2.10 -13.51 -7.67
CA VAL A 305 -1.03 -12.52 -7.91
C VAL A 305 -1.37 -11.58 -9.07
N ALA A 306 -1.93 -12.12 -10.17
CA ALA A 306 -2.36 -11.31 -11.31
C ALA A 306 -3.46 -10.30 -10.92
N ILE A 307 -4.41 -10.70 -10.07
CA ILE A 307 -5.47 -9.82 -9.57
C ILE A 307 -4.90 -8.76 -8.62
N VAL A 308 -4.03 -9.15 -7.69
CA VAL A 308 -3.35 -8.20 -6.78
C VAL A 308 -2.61 -7.13 -7.60
N ASN A 309 -1.83 -7.55 -8.59
CA ASN A 309 -1.09 -6.61 -9.43
C ASN A 309 -2.03 -5.70 -10.23
N ARG A 310 -3.10 -6.25 -10.83
CA ARG A 310 -4.09 -5.44 -11.56
C ARG A 310 -4.74 -4.40 -10.65
N THR A 311 -5.22 -4.80 -9.48
CA THR A 311 -5.87 -3.89 -8.52
C THR A 311 -4.93 -2.78 -8.06
N LEU A 312 -3.64 -3.09 -7.88
CA LEU A 312 -2.65 -2.08 -7.55
C LEU A 312 -2.36 -1.14 -8.71
N GLN A 313 -2.21 -1.67 -9.92
CA GLN A 313 -1.97 -0.87 -11.13
C GLN A 313 -3.14 0.08 -11.43
N GLU A 314 -4.37 -0.35 -11.22
CA GLU A 314 -5.56 0.50 -11.38
C GLU A 314 -5.56 1.69 -10.41
N ARG A 315 -5.01 1.52 -9.20
CA ARG A 315 -4.99 2.54 -8.14
C ARG A 315 -3.72 3.40 -8.14
N LEU A 316 -2.58 2.78 -8.41
CA LEU A 316 -1.26 3.38 -8.22
C LEU A 316 -0.49 3.53 -9.53
N GLY A 317 -1.11 3.21 -10.66
CA GLY A 317 -0.45 3.20 -11.96
C GLY A 317 0.45 1.99 -12.19
N SER A 318 1.06 1.92 -13.36
CA SER A 318 1.92 0.78 -13.78
C SER A 318 3.28 0.72 -13.08
N ILE A 319 3.56 1.69 -12.18
CA ILE A 319 4.85 1.83 -11.50
C ILE A 319 5.08 0.74 -10.45
N ILE A 320 4.02 0.16 -9.90
CA ILE A 320 4.09 -0.80 -8.80
C ILE A 320 3.81 -2.20 -9.30
N THR A 321 4.70 -3.14 -8.92
CA THR A 321 4.48 -4.56 -9.13
C THR A 321 4.76 -5.30 -7.84
N VAL A 322 3.82 -6.14 -7.40
CA VAL A 322 4.04 -7.06 -6.30
C VAL A 322 4.68 -8.34 -6.83
N VAL A 323 5.76 -8.73 -6.21
CA VAL A 323 6.48 -9.96 -6.51
C VAL A 323 6.39 -10.87 -5.29
N TYR A 324 6.01 -12.11 -5.52
CA TYR A 324 6.03 -13.16 -4.50
C TYR A 324 7.23 -14.07 -4.79
N PRO A 325 8.36 -13.89 -4.10
CA PRO A 325 9.55 -14.67 -4.37
C PRO A 325 9.31 -16.15 -4.14
N GLU A 326 9.70 -16.99 -5.09
CA GLU A 326 9.67 -18.45 -4.95
C GLU A 326 10.96 -18.98 -4.33
N GLN A 327 12.08 -18.29 -4.59
CA GLN A 327 13.41 -18.63 -4.11
C GLN A 327 13.59 -18.31 -2.63
N THR A 328 14.33 -19.17 -1.95
CA THR A 328 14.77 -19.01 -0.56
C THR A 328 16.28 -18.78 -0.50
N MET A 329 16.80 -18.41 0.68
CA MET A 329 18.27 -18.32 0.86
C MET A 329 18.98 -19.67 0.70
N ALA A 330 18.29 -20.79 0.73
CA ALA A 330 18.85 -22.11 0.39
C ALA A 330 19.12 -22.24 -1.12
N ASP A 331 18.34 -21.57 -1.95
CA ASP A 331 18.49 -21.56 -3.42
C ASP A 331 19.62 -20.62 -3.88
N VAL A 332 20.05 -19.69 -3.03
CA VAL A 332 21.20 -18.82 -3.29
C VAL A 332 22.47 -19.67 -3.21
N ILE A 333 23.19 -19.78 -4.31
CA ILE A 333 24.41 -20.58 -4.39
C ILE A 333 25.58 -19.78 -3.86
N GLY A 334 26.47 -20.41 -3.08
CA GLY A 334 27.61 -19.72 -2.49
C GLY A 334 27.23 -18.61 -1.53
N PHE A 335 28.01 -17.53 -1.53
CA PHE A 335 27.81 -16.31 -0.72
C PHE A 335 27.67 -16.58 0.79
N SER A 336 28.44 -17.52 1.33
CA SER A 336 28.33 -17.96 2.73
C SER A 336 28.55 -16.83 3.75
N ALA A 337 29.54 -15.96 3.50
CA ALA A 337 29.78 -14.78 4.34
C ALA A 337 28.61 -13.79 4.28
N LEU A 338 28.09 -13.50 3.08
CA LEU A 338 26.94 -12.62 2.89
C LEU A 338 25.67 -13.20 3.55
N LYS A 339 25.40 -14.50 3.38
CA LYS A 339 24.27 -15.19 4.06
C LYS A 339 24.34 -15.03 5.57
N THR A 340 25.53 -15.17 6.15
CA THR A 340 25.73 -14.97 7.59
C THR A 340 25.42 -13.53 8.01
N ARG A 341 25.80 -12.54 7.20
CA ARG A 341 25.48 -11.14 7.46
C ARG A 341 24.00 -10.84 7.32
N LEU A 342 23.35 -11.34 6.28
CA LEU A 342 21.91 -11.18 6.06
C LEU A 342 21.09 -11.85 7.20
N ALA A 343 21.50 -13.02 7.68
CA ALA A 343 20.87 -13.67 8.84
C ALA A 343 20.94 -12.82 10.13
N ARG A 344 22.06 -12.08 10.33
CA ARG A 344 22.16 -11.11 11.44
C ARG A 344 21.27 -9.89 11.21
N LEU A 345 21.21 -9.40 9.97
CA LEU A 345 20.40 -8.25 9.59
C LEU A 345 18.89 -8.54 9.75
N ARG A 346 18.45 -9.76 9.46
CA ARG A 346 17.08 -10.22 9.69
C ARG A 346 16.60 -9.92 11.10
N ARG A 347 17.41 -10.22 12.12
CA ARG A 347 17.05 -9.95 13.52
C ARG A 347 16.84 -8.46 13.82
N ARG A 348 17.52 -7.58 13.10
CA ARG A 348 17.33 -6.14 13.23
C ARG A 348 16.04 -5.67 12.56
N PHE A 349 15.67 -6.28 11.43
CA PHE A 349 14.41 -5.94 10.74
C PHE A 349 13.17 -6.33 11.53
N ASP A 350 13.26 -7.31 12.41
CA ASP A 350 12.16 -7.78 13.24
C ASP A 350 11.98 -6.96 14.55
N ASP A 351 12.95 -6.14 14.89
CA ASP A 351 12.96 -5.29 16.08
C ASP A 351 12.57 -3.84 15.69
N PRO A 352 11.37 -3.34 16.12
CA PRO A 352 10.89 -2.01 15.75
C PRO A 352 11.85 -0.87 16.13
N ASP A 353 12.57 -1.02 17.26
CA ASP A 353 13.48 0.03 17.77
C ASP A 353 14.83 0.04 17.03
N ARG A 354 15.20 -1.06 16.38
CA ARG A 354 16.50 -1.27 15.74
C ARG A 354 16.43 -1.45 14.22
N ALA A 355 15.21 -1.55 13.69
CA ALA A 355 15.02 -1.74 12.26
C ALA A 355 15.57 -0.55 11.47
N PRO A 356 16.42 -0.79 10.45
CA PRO A 356 16.82 0.27 9.53
C PRO A 356 15.61 0.67 8.68
N ALA A 357 15.53 1.94 8.31
CA ALA A 357 14.52 2.41 7.35
C ALA A 357 14.71 1.73 5.98
N GLY A 358 15.97 1.48 5.61
CA GLY A 358 16.30 0.79 4.38
C GLY A 358 17.76 0.34 4.31
N ILE A 359 18.07 -0.34 3.23
CA ILE A 359 19.41 -0.79 2.86
C ILE A 359 19.74 -0.32 1.44
N THR A 360 21.01 -0.12 1.18
CA THR A 360 21.52 0.16 -0.18
C THR A 360 22.36 -1.02 -0.63
N VAL A 361 21.89 -1.75 -1.65
CA VAL A 361 22.59 -2.91 -2.19
C VAL A 361 23.41 -2.49 -3.38
N VAL A 362 24.72 -2.71 -3.28
CA VAL A 362 25.69 -2.24 -4.26
C VAL A 362 26.50 -3.40 -4.83
N GLY A 363 26.92 -3.27 -6.07
CA GLY A 363 27.74 -4.29 -6.72
C GLY A 363 27.63 -4.27 -8.24
N PRO A 364 28.50 -5.00 -8.94
CA PRO A 364 28.51 -5.01 -10.40
C PRO A 364 27.25 -5.65 -11.00
N ASN A 365 27.03 -5.40 -12.28
CA ASN A 365 25.93 -6.03 -13.03
C ASN A 365 26.14 -7.55 -13.07
N GLY A 366 25.03 -8.31 -12.97
CA GLY A 366 25.06 -9.77 -13.02
C GLY A 366 25.50 -10.45 -11.71
N ALA A 367 25.84 -9.72 -10.65
CA ALA A 367 26.23 -10.30 -9.34
C ALA A 367 25.07 -10.96 -8.57
N GLY A 368 23.83 -10.89 -9.06
CA GLY A 368 22.66 -11.54 -8.42
C GLY A 368 21.98 -10.72 -7.32
N LYS A 369 22.15 -9.39 -7.31
CA LYS A 369 21.61 -8.48 -6.28
C LYS A 369 20.12 -8.67 -6.03
N THR A 370 19.31 -8.56 -7.08
CA THR A 370 17.84 -8.66 -6.99
C THR A 370 17.41 -10.05 -6.52
N PHE A 371 18.01 -11.12 -7.08
CA PHE A 371 17.73 -12.51 -6.69
C PHE A 371 18.00 -12.78 -5.21
N ILE A 372 19.12 -12.30 -4.68
CA ILE A 372 19.49 -12.47 -3.26
C ILE A 372 18.54 -11.70 -2.37
N LEU A 373 18.13 -10.49 -2.77
CA LEU A 373 17.16 -9.69 -1.99
C LEU A 373 15.77 -10.31 -1.96
N GLU A 374 15.30 -10.85 -3.07
CA GLU A 374 14.02 -11.55 -3.13
C GLU A 374 14.04 -12.80 -2.23
N ALA A 375 15.12 -13.59 -2.30
CA ALA A 375 15.30 -14.73 -1.41
C ALA A 375 15.33 -14.32 0.08
N PHE A 376 15.99 -13.22 0.39
CA PHE A 376 16.01 -12.65 1.74
C PHE A 376 14.64 -12.14 2.19
N ALA A 377 13.88 -11.50 1.31
CA ALA A 377 12.53 -11.04 1.59
C ALA A 377 11.62 -12.20 1.98
N ARG A 378 11.70 -13.32 1.25
CA ARG A 378 10.94 -14.54 1.57
C ARG A 378 11.27 -15.09 2.96
N GLU A 379 12.55 -15.13 3.34
CA GLU A 379 12.94 -15.60 4.69
C GLU A 379 12.48 -14.68 5.82
N THR A 380 12.27 -13.39 5.53
CA THR A 380 11.78 -12.41 6.50
C THR A 380 10.26 -12.23 6.47
N ASP A 381 9.54 -13.08 5.73
CA ASP A 381 8.08 -13.02 5.51
C ASP A 381 7.62 -11.62 5.06
N ARG A 382 8.34 -11.07 4.08
CA ARG A 382 8.03 -9.75 3.50
C ARG A 382 7.51 -9.91 2.09
N THR A 383 6.42 -9.21 1.80
CA THR A 383 5.95 -9.05 0.42
C THR A 383 6.91 -8.11 -0.31
N VAL A 384 7.38 -8.50 -1.47
CA VAL A 384 8.25 -7.66 -2.29
C VAL A 384 7.40 -6.76 -3.18
N ILE A 385 7.69 -5.47 -3.16
CA ILE A 385 7.09 -4.48 -4.04
C ILE A 385 8.22 -3.84 -4.85
N THR A 386 8.17 -3.99 -6.17
CA THR A 386 9.11 -3.31 -7.05
C THR A 386 8.53 -2.00 -7.54
N LEU A 387 9.33 -0.94 -7.50
CA LEU A 387 9.02 0.33 -8.10
C LEU A 387 9.70 0.44 -9.47
N GLY A 388 8.89 0.61 -10.51
CA GLY A 388 9.35 0.86 -11.87
C GLY A 388 9.82 2.31 -12.09
N GLN A 389 9.87 2.74 -13.35
CA GLN A 389 10.31 4.10 -13.70
C GLN A 389 9.34 5.16 -13.18
N ILE A 390 9.73 5.84 -12.12
CA ILE A 390 8.91 6.82 -11.38
C ILE A 390 8.71 8.12 -12.19
N ARG A 391 9.58 8.40 -13.17
CA ARG A 391 9.69 9.71 -13.83
C ARG A 391 8.58 10.08 -14.82
N SER A 392 7.81 9.14 -15.36
CA SER A 392 6.96 9.41 -16.53
C SER A 392 5.45 9.59 -16.27
N GLU A 393 4.89 9.06 -15.18
CA GLU A 393 3.43 8.93 -15.04
C GLU A 393 2.76 9.94 -14.09
N TRP A 394 3.51 10.69 -13.25
CA TRP A 394 2.91 11.44 -12.12
C TRP A 394 3.01 12.95 -12.20
N TYR A 395 2.96 13.49 -13.39
CA TYR A 395 2.90 14.95 -13.58
C TYR A 395 1.61 15.51 -12.95
N GLY A 396 1.74 16.26 -11.85
CA GLY A 396 0.65 17.05 -11.25
C GLY A 396 -0.23 16.34 -10.20
N LYS A 397 0.02 15.06 -9.82
CA LYS A 397 -0.78 14.30 -8.83
C LYS A 397 0.04 13.71 -7.68
N THR A 398 1.14 14.32 -7.31
CA THR A 398 2.13 13.75 -6.39
C THR A 398 1.59 13.50 -4.98
N ASP A 399 0.73 14.40 -4.46
CA ASP A 399 0.19 14.27 -3.10
C ASP A 399 -0.86 13.16 -3.00
N VAL A 400 -1.75 13.05 -4.00
CA VAL A 400 -2.74 11.96 -4.10
C VAL A 400 -2.05 10.61 -4.21
N PHE A 401 -0.95 10.54 -4.99
CA PHE A 401 -0.15 9.33 -5.09
C PHE A 401 0.49 8.94 -3.76
N ALA A 402 1.13 9.86 -3.06
CA ALA A 402 1.81 9.59 -1.80
C ALA A 402 0.84 9.04 -0.74
N GLU A 403 -0.37 9.60 -0.65
CA GLU A 403 -1.42 9.13 0.25
C GLU A 403 -1.95 7.75 -0.18
N ALA A 404 -2.28 7.58 -1.46
CA ALA A 404 -2.74 6.30 -2.00
C ALA A 404 -1.69 5.19 -1.87
N PHE A 405 -0.40 5.53 -2.07
CA PHE A 405 0.72 4.62 -1.90
C PHE A 405 0.88 4.19 -0.44
N SER A 406 0.89 5.14 0.50
CA SER A 406 0.99 4.86 1.94
C SER A 406 -0.18 3.99 2.42
N SER A 407 -1.41 4.35 2.05
CA SER A 407 -2.62 3.58 2.36
C SER A 407 -2.59 2.20 1.69
N GLY A 408 -2.18 2.11 0.43
CA GLY A 408 -2.02 0.85 -0.28
C GLY A 408 -1.01 -0.09 0.37
N LEU A 409 0.14 0.43 0.80
CA LEU A 409 1.19 -0.35 1.47
C LEU A 409 0.72 -0.90 2.83
N SER A 410 -0.17 -0.18 3.53
CA SER A 410 -0.66 -0.61 4.83
C SER A 410 -1.32 -1.99 4.81
N ALA A 411 -1.88 -2.37 3.67
CA ALA A 411 -2.59 -3.63 3.48
C ALA A 411 -1.70 -4.88 3.37
N PHE A 412 -0.41 -4.70 3.04
CA PHE A 412 0.50 -5.83 2.79
C PHE A 412 1.22 -6.35 4.04
N GLY A 413 1.03 -5.71 5.18
CA GLY A 413 1.72 -6.09 6.41
C GLY A 413 3.21 -5.74 6.33
N ARG A 414 4.10 -6.73 6.35
CA ARG A 414 5.55 -6.55 6.23
C ARG A 414 5.96 -6.53 4.77
N ILE A 415 6.62 -5.46 4.33
CA ILE A 415 7.01 -5.26 2.93
C ILE A 415 8.48 -4.92 2.78
N LEU A 416 9.03 -5.31 1.64
CA LEU A 416 10.32 -4.87 1.16
C LEU A 416 10.11 -4.13 -0.17
N ILE A 417 10.38 -2.84 -0.19
CA ILE A 417 10.27 -2.02 -1.40
C ILE A 417 11.59 -2.07 -2.13
N LEU A 418 11.61 -2.67 -3.31
CA LEU A 418 12.77 -2.71 -4.18
C LEU A 418 12.73 -1.55 -5.19
N VAL A 419 13.80 -0.79 -5.22
CA VAL A 419 14.04 0.22 -6.26
C VAL A 419 15.28 -0.21 -7.01
N ASP A 420 15.08 -0.81 -8.18
CA ASP A 420 16.19 -1.20 -9.04
C ASP A 420 16.73 0.01 -9.81
N GLU A 421 18.01 -0.02 -10.17
CA GLU A 421 18.71 1.11 -10.80
C GLU A 421 18.47 2.43 -10.04
N ALA A 422 18.52 2.38 -8.70
CA ALA A 422 18.13 3.49 -7.82
C ALA A 422 18.82 4.81 -8.13
N HIS A 423 20.03 4.77 -8.70
CA HIS A 423 20.76 5.96 -9.19
C HIS A 423 20.08 6.63 -10.38
N VAL A 424 19.28 5.90 -11.16
CA VAL A 424 18.46 6.47 -12.24
C VAL A 424 17.18 7.04 -11.66
N ALA A 425 16.55 6.34 -10.70
CA ALA A 425 15.32 6.79 -10.07
C ALA A 425 15.52 8.00 -9.13
N PHE A 426 16.63 8.02 -8.39
CA PHE A 426 16.97 8.98 -7.33
C PHE A 426 18.34 9.63 -7.54
N GLY A 427 18.70 9.95 -8.77
CA GLY A 427 19.90 10.71 -9.11
C GLY A 427 19.84 12.13 -8.56
N SER A 428 20.99 12.84 -8.59
CA SER A 428 21.16 14.16 -7.99
C SER A 428 20.00 15.12 -8.27
N MET A 429 19.31 15.52 -7.21
CA MET A 429 18.26 16.54 -7.25
C MET A 429 18.81 17.97 -7.38
N HIS A 430 20.14 18.13 -7.35
CA HIS A 430 20.82 19.41 -7.38
C HIS A 430 21.19 19.87 -8.79
N ASP A 431 20.95 19.04 -9.81
CA ASP A 431 21.11 19.45 -11.19
C ASP A 431 20.07 20.51 -11.58
N ARG A 432 20.53 21.63 -12.12
CA ARG A 432 19.73 22.82 -12.42
C ARG A 432 18.57 22.61 -13.42
N GLU A 433 18.47 21.42 -14.00
CA GLU A 433 17.42 21.03 -14.96
C GLU A 433 16.36 20.09 -14.35
N THR A 434 16.45 19.78 -13.04
CA THR A 434 15.46 18.91 -12.39
C THR A 434 14.12 19.62 -12.28
N HIS A 435 13.09 19.07 -12.89
CA HIS A 435 11.74 19.65 -12.84
C HIS A 435 11.23 19.66 -11.39
N GLU A 436 10.56 20.72 -10.99
CA GLU A 436 9.97 20.93 -9.66
C GLU A 436 9.14 19.72 -9.17
N THR A 437 8.53 18.99 -10.11
CA THR A 437 7.73 17.80 -9.87
C THR A 437 8.59 16.61 -9.39
N GLU A 438 9.80 16.44 -9.95
CA GLU A 438 10.72 15.35 -9.54
C GLU A 438 11.25 15.61 -8.13
N ALA A 439 11.58 16.85 -7.79
CA ALA A 439 12.02 17.25 -6.47
C ALA A 439 10.92 17.02 -5.40
N ARG A 440 9.65 17.29 -5.74
CA ARG A 440 8.51 17.03 -4.87
C ARG A 440 8.33 15.54 -4.63
N LEU A 441 8.35 14.71 -5.68
CA LEU A 441 8.22 13.27 -5.56
C LEU A 441 9.33 12.67 -4.70
N ALA A 442 10.58 13.04 -4.95
CA ALA A 442 11.72 12.60 -4.14
C ALA A 442 11.57 13.03 -2.66
N SER A 443 11.07 14.25 -2.40
CA SER A 443 10.79 14.72 -1.04
C SER A 443 9.70 13.91 -0.34
N HIS A 444 8.67 13.45 -1.07
CA HIS A 444 7.65 12.54 -0.53
C HIS A 444 8.22 11.16 -0.22
N MET A 445 9.02 10.59 -1.11
CA MET A 445 9.67 9.29 -0.87
C MET A 445 10.64 9.35 0.31
N ILE A 446 11.38 10.43 0.45
CA ILE A 446 12.23 10.68 1.62
C ILE A 446 11.41 10.69 2.91
N ARG A 447 10.25 11.36 2.93
CA ARG A 447 9.36 11.36 4.10
C ARG A 447 8.85 9.95 4.44
N MET A 448 8.50 9.15 3.43
CA MET A 448 8.07 7.76 3.64
C MET A 448 9.22 6.88 4.18
N ILE A 449 10.46 7.11 3.76
CA ILE A 449 11.64 6.44 4.31
C ILE A 449 11.89 6.88 5.77
N ASP A 450 11.64 8.15 6.10
CA ASP A 450 11.80 8.71 7.44
C ASP A 450 10.68 8.33 8.42
N ASP A 451 9.59 7.70 7.95
CA ASP A 451 8.44 7.32 8.77
C ASP A 451 8.81 6.28 9.84
N LEU A 452 9.10 6.76 11.04
CA LEU A 452 9.57 5.97 12.18
C LEU A 452 8.59 4.86 12.62
N PRO A 453 7.28 5.11 12.72
CA PRO A 453 6.30 4.08 13.12
C PRO A 453 6.27 2.87 12.20
N ASN A 454 6.65 3.02 10.94
CA ASN A 454 6.59 1.96 9.93
C ASN A 454 7.92 1.23 9.70
N ARG A 455 9.00 1.56 10.40
CA ARG A 455 10.36 1.03 10.13
C ARG A 455 10.48 -0.50 10.15
N SER A 456 9.85 -1.19 11.08
CA SER A 456 9.89 -2.65 11.10
C SER A 456 8.95 -3.29 10.08
N ARG A 457 7.96 -2.54 9.58
CA ARG A 457 6.96 -3.00 8.64
C ARG A 457 7.38 -2.75 7.19
N VAL A 458 7.87 -1.56 6.90
CA VAL A 458 8.32 -1.15 5.57
C VAL A 458 9.83 -1.00 5.57
N VAL A 459 10.51 -1.77 4.74
CA VAL A 459 11.95 -1.69 4.53
C VAL A 459 12.23 -1.33 3.08
N TRP A 460 13.03 -0.31 2.86
CA TRP A 460 13.45 0.09 1.52
C TRP A 460 14.75 -0.62 1.13
N ALA A 461 14.86 -1.06 -0.11
CA ALA A 461 16.08 -1.61 -0.68
C ALA A 461 16.40 -0.89 -1.99
N LEU A 462 17.38 -0.01 -1.93
CA LEU A 462 17.92 0.69 -3.10
C LEU A 462 18.99 -0.19 -3.74
N ILE A 463 18.75 -0.68 -4.94
CA ILE A 463 19.70 -1.48 -5.70
C ILE A 463 20.39 -0.58 -6.70
N THR A 464 21.71 -0.57 -6.68
CA THR A 464 22.48 0.26 -7.62
C THR A 464 23.85 -0.32 -7.94
N THR A 465 24.32 -0.06 -9.16
CA THR A 465 25.69 -0.28 -9.58
C THR A 465 26.55 0.97 -9.43
N ARG A 466 25.90 2.14 -9.26
CA ARG A 466 26.53 3.46 -9.21
C ARG A 466 26.07 4.22 -7.95
N PRO A 467 26.55 3.81 -6.75
CA PRO A 467 26.22 4.49 -5.50
C PRO A 467 26.69 5.94 -5.46
N ASP A 468 27.69 6.29 -6.25
CA ASP A 468 28.22 7.64 -6.41
C ASP A 468 27.27 8.62 -7.11
N LEU A 469 26.24 8.13 -7.78
CA LEU A 469 25.20 8.91 -8.45
C LEU A 469 23.90 9.00 -7.65
N LEU A 470 23.80 8.31 -6.52
CA LEU A 470 22.63 8.46 -5.63
C LEU A 470 22.67 9.81 -4.95
N ASP A 471 21.50 10.44 -4.84
CA ASP A 471 21.38 11.64 -4.02
C ASP A 471 21.71 11.31 -2.54
N PRO A 472 22.63 12.07 -1.91
CA PRO A 472 23.06 11.83 -0.54
C PRO A 472 21.91 11.78 0.48
N ASP A 473 20.81 12.46 0.20
CA ASP A 473 19.66 12.50 1.08
C ASP A 473 18.97 11.13 1.25
N PHE A 474 19.07 10.23 0.29
CA PHE A 474 18.54 8.86 0.42
C PHE A 474 19.43 7.95 1.26
N VAL A 475 20.73 8.16 1.27
CA VAL A 475 21.71 7.26 1.91
C VAL A 475 22.31 7.81 3.19
N ARG A 476 21.86 8.98 3.66
CA ARG A 476 22.34 9.53 4.94
C ARG A 476 21.89 8.70 6.14
N SER A 477 22.55 8.91 7.28
CA SER A 477 22.25 8.22 8.54
C SER A 477 20.75 8.32 8.90
N GLY A 478 20.16 7.20 9.28
CA GLY A 478 18.73 7.07 9.59
C GLY A 478 17.83 6.67 8.42
N ARG A 479 18.34 6.66 7.19
CA ARG A 479 17.64 6.23 5.96
C ARG A 479 18.25 4.94 5.40
N CYS A 480 18.48 4.86 4.11
CA CYS A 480 19.10 3.69 3.47
C CYS A 480 20.64 3.67 3.60
N SER A 481 21.16 4.06 4.76
CA SER A 481 22.59 4.22 5.01
C SER A 481 23.37 2.91 5.20
N LEU A 482 22.67 1.79 5.31
CA LEU A 482 23.30 0.48 5.46
C LEU A 482 23.62 -0.11 4.09
N PHE A 483 24.89 -0.09 3.73
CA PHE A 483 25.35 -0.66 2.46
C PHE A 483 25.56 -2.17 2.58
N VAL A 484 25.01 -2.92 1.62
CA VAL A 484 25.19 -4.38 1.48
C VAL A 484 25.87 -4.64 0.15
N PRO A 485 27.20 -4.81 0.13
CA PRO A 485 27.90 -5.09 -1.10
C PRO A 485 27.73 -6.54 -1.53
N ILE A 486 27.50 -6.76 -2.82
CA ILE A 486 27.45 -8.07 -3.45
C ILE A 486 28.43 -8.06 -4.62
N PHE A 487 29.43 -8.95 -4.54
CA PHE A 487 30.48 -9.08 -5.53
C PHE A 487 30.33 -10.37 -6.34
N ASP A 488 31.18 -10.57 -7.32
CA ASP A 488 31.27 -11.81 -8.05
C ASP A 488 31.76 -12.95 -7.13
N PRO A 489 31.35 -14.19 -7.39
CA PRO A 489 31.80 -15.33 -6.59
C PRO A 489 33.27 -15.59 -6.77
N GLU A 490 34.02 -15.72 -5.66
CA GLU A 490 35.44 -16.06 -5.61
C GLU A 490 35.70 -17.28 -4.71
N GLY A 491 36.83 -17.98 -4.88
CA GLY A 491 37.23 -19.09 -4.03
C GLY A 491 36.14 -20.19 -3.92
N ALA A 492 35.73 -20.52 -2.70
CA ALA A 492 34.73 -21.57 -2.43
C ALA A 492 33.35 -21.24 -3.03
N ASP A 493 33.01 -19.96 -3.15
CA ASP A 493 31.74 -19.55 -3.78
C ASP A 493 31.79 -19.81 -5.30
N ALA A 494 32.91 -19.54 -5.98
CA ALA A 494 33.09 -19.86 -7.39
C ALA A 494 33.02 -21.38 -7.65
N GLU A 495 33.62 -22.19 -6.77
CA GLU A 495 33.51 -23.66 -6.84
C GLU A 495 32.04 -24.13 -6.69
N ALA A 496 31.28 -23.50 -5.78
CA ALA A 496 29.87 -23.81 -5.60
C ALA A 496 29.02 -23.46 -6.84
N PHE A 497 29.33 -22.34 -7.51
CA PHE A 497 28.69 -21.95 -8.77
C PHE A 497 29.07 -22.89 -9.92
N ALA A 498 30.33 -23.28 -10.05
CA ALA A 498 30.78 -24.27 -11.03
C ALA A 498 30.09 -25.64 -10.80
N ALA A 499 29.94 -26.06 -9.55
CA ALA A 499 29.19 -27.28 -9.21
C ALA A 499 27.70 -27.17 -9.56
N PHE A 500 27.08 -25.98 -9.37
CA PHE A 500 25.70 -25.72 -9.79
C PHE A 500 25.56 -25.80 -11.31
N MET A 501 26.44 -25.16 -12.05
CA MET A 501 26.48 -25.22 -13.49
C MET A 501 26.58 -26.66 -14.00
N GLY A 502 27.44 -27.48 -13.39
CA GLY A 502 27.54 -28.91 -13.71
C GLY A 502 26.24 -29.69 -13.46
N ARG A 503 25.48 -29.35 -12.41
CA ARG A 503 24.13 -29.94 -12.15
C ARG A 503 23.09 -29.45 -13.18
N ARG A 504 23.15 -28.19 -13.60
CA ARG A 504 22.25 -27.63 -14.60
C ARG A 504 22.46 -28.31 -15.96
N LEU A 505 23.72 -28.46 -16.38
CA LEU A 505 24.10 -29.20 -17.58
C LEU A 505 23.64 -30.67 -17.52
N ALA A 506 23.79 -31.33 -16.36
CA ALA A 506 23.32 -32.70 -16.18
C ALA A 506 21.79 -32.83 -16.31
N LYS A 507 21.01 -31.84 -15.86
CA LYS A 507 19.56 -31.80 -16.07
C LYS A 507 19.19 -31.61 -17.53
N ALA A 508 19.98 -30.87 -18.31
CA ALA A 508 19.86 -30.71 -19.75
C ALA A 508 20.44 -31.91 -20.54
N GLY A 509 20.77 -33.02 -19.89
CA GLY A 509 21.28 -34.23 -20.55
C GLY A 509 22.79 -34.24 -20.78
N VAL A 510 23.49 -33.15 -20.52
CA VAL A 510 24.95 -33.04 -20.75
C VAL A 510 25.73 -33.59 -19.55
N LYS A 511 26.38 -34.75 -19.73
CA LYS A 511 27.18 -35.41 -18.71
C LYS A 511 28.66 -35.02 -18.87
N LEU A 512 29.17 -34.23 -17.91
CA LEU A 512 30.58 -33.85 -17.85
C LEU A 512 31.45 -34.95 -17.20
N THR A 513 32.59 -35.23 -17.79
CA THR A 513 33.64 -36.06 -17.21
C THR A 513 34.28 -35.36 -16.01
N ALA A 514 35.05 -36.10 -15.21
CA ALA A 514 35.79 -35.51 -14.09
C ALA A 514 36.87 -34.49 -14.57
N ALA A 515 37.47 -34.70 -15.74
CA ALA A 515 38.43 -33.78 -16.34
C ALA A 515 37.73 -32.47 -16.79
N GLU A 516 36.59 -32.57 -17.46
CA GLU A 516 35.79 -31.41 -17.88
C GLU A 516 35.28 -30.60 -16.69
N ARG A 517 34.85 -31.20 -15.60
CA ARG A 517 34.49 -30.47 -14.38
C ARG A 517 35.66 -29.68 -13.80
N ARG A 518 36.85 -30.24 -13.77
CA ARG A 518 38.06 -29.53 -13.31
C ARG A 518 38.39 -28.37 -14.24
N LEU A 519 38.33 -28.60 -15.55
CA LEU A 519 38.55 -27.57 -16.56
C LEU A 519 37.54 -26.43 -16.41
N MET A 520 36.28 -26.75 -16.22
CA MET A 520 35.20 -25.79 -15.99
C MET A 520 35.49 -24.91 -14.77
N VAL A 521 35.80 -25.49 -13.61
CA VAL A 521 36.17 -24.72 -12.41
C VAL A 521 37.35 -23.79 -12.67
N ALA A 522 38.38 -24.27 -13.36
CA ALA A 522 39.58 -23.48 -13.63
C ALA A 522 39.34 -22.32 -14.60
N ARG A 523 38.49 -22.53 -15.62
CA ARG A 523 38.27 -21.56 -16.71
C ARG A 523 37.12 -20.57 -16.45
N THR A 524 36.25 -20.86 -15.48
CA THR A 524 35.14 -19.98 -15.08
C THR A 524 35.46 -19.11 -13.87
N ALA A 525 36.70 -19.11 -13.41
CA ALA A 525 37.17 -18.20 -12.38
C ALA A 525 37.01 -16.75 -12.87
N GLY A 526 36.30 -15.92 -12.07
CA GLY A 526 36.02 -14.53 -12.42
C GLY A 526 34.68 -14.32 -13.18
N PHE A 527 33.92 -15.37 -13.43
CA PHE A 527 32.56 -15.24 -13.95
C PHE A 527 31.66 -14.58 -12.91
N SER A 528 30.74 -13.74 -13.38
CA SER A 528 29.63 -13.27 -12.55
C SER A 528 28.63 -14.41 -12.28
N ALA A 529 27.77 -14.24 -11.29
CA ALA A 529 26.67 -15.18 -11.05
C ALA A 529 25.75 -15.37 -12.28
N GLY A 530 25.57 -14.30 -13.07
CA GLY A 530 24.86 -14.33 -14.35
C GLY A 530 25.57 -15.15 -15.41
N ASP A 531 26.90 -14.93 -15.58
CA ASP A 531 27.69 -15.64 -16.59
C ASP A 531 27.70 -17.16 -16.36
N TYR A 532 27.73 -17.64 -15.11
CA TYR A 532 27.63 -19.08 -14.81
C TYR A 532 26.33 -19.70 -15.32
N ARG A 533 25.25 -18.96 -15.25
CA ARG A 533 23.94 -19.42 -15.72
C ARG A 533 23.88 -19.40 -17.25
N GLU A 534 24.25 -18.28 -17.84
CA GLU A 534 24.25 -18.07 -19.29
C GLU A 534 25.14 -19.10 -19.99
N PHE A 535 26.35 -19.29 -19.50
CA PHE A 535 27.25 -20.32 -20.03
C PHE A 535 26.63 -21.73 -19.99
N ALA A 536 25.97 -22.09 -18.88
CA ALA A 536 25.38 -23.43 -18.78
C ALA A 536 24.24 -23.65 -19.76
N ASP A 537 23.44 -22.61 -20.01
CA ASP A 537 22.33 -22.68 -20.96
C ASP A 537 22.85 -22.72 -22.39
N ASP A 538 23.78 -21.83 -22.76
CA ASP A 538 24.39 -21.76 -24.09
C ASP A 538 25.15 -23.06 -24.43
N PHE A 539 25.88 -23.63 -23.48
CA PHE A 539 26.59 -24.89 -23.72
C PHE A 539 25.64 -26.09 -23.81
N ALA A 540 24.50 -26.06 -23.11
CA ALA A 540 23.48 -27.07 -23.24
C ALA A 540 22.86 -27.03 -24.65
N ASP A 541 22.52 -25.83 -25.14
CA ASP A 541 21.97 -25.61 -26.48
C ASP A 541 22.97 -26.03 -27.57
N GLU A 542 24.28 -25.72 -27.41
CA GLU A 542 25.31 -26.14 -28.35
C GLU A 542 25.43 -27.67 -28.39
N ARG A 543 25.31 -28.36 -27.27
CA ARG A 543 25.36 -29.84 -27.19
C ARG A 543 24.11 -30.49 -27.76
N ASP A 544 22.96 -29.83 -27.66
CA ASP A 544 21.73 -30.31 -28.30
C ASP A 544 21.82 -30.20 -29.81
N PHE A 545 22.51 -29.17 -30.34
CA PHE A 545 22.76 -28.99 -31.78
C PHE A 545 23.87 -29.88 -32.31
N ASP A 546 24.99 -29.99 -31.59
CA ASP A 546 26.13 -30.85 -31.92
C ASP A 546 26.55 -31.70 -30.70
N GLU A 547 26.13 -32.96 -30.68
CA GLU A 547 26.49 -33.90 -29.59
C GLU A 547 28.01 -34.05 -29.39
N ARG A 548 28.84 -33.66 -30.37
CA ARG A 548 30.32 -33.74 -30.31
C ARG A 548 30.94 -32.45 -29.81
N ALA A 549 30.20 -31.39 -29.58
CA ALA A 549 30.72 -30.13 -29.09
C ALA A 549 31.51 -30.37 -27.78
N SER A 550 32.79 -29.98 -27.76
CA SER A 550 33.63 -30.15 -26.57
C SER A 550 33.53 -28.94 -25.64
N LEU A 551 33.52 -29.18 -24.34
CA LEU A 551 33.53 -28.11 -23.34
C LEU A 551 34.75 -27.18 -23.51
N SER A 552 35.91 -27.73 -23.84
CA SER A 552 37.10 -26.93 -24.07
C SER A 552 36.97 -26.01 -25.27
N GLY A 553 36.48 -26.55 -26.40
CA GLY A 553 36.29 -25.76 -27.63
C GLY A 553 35.25 -24.66 -27.43
N PHE A 554 34.17 -24.96 -26.71
CA PHE A 554 33.15 -23.98 -26.38
C PHE A 554 33.70 -22.87 -25.45
N LEU A 555 34.41 -23.23 -24.40
CA LEU A 555 35.10 -22.28 -23.49
C LEU A 555 36.11 -21.37 -24.19
N ASP A 556 36.74 -21.85 -25.26
CA ASP A 556 37.69 -21.05 -26.03
C ASP A 556 37.03 -20.01 -26.95
N GLY A 557 35.78 -20.26 -27.36
CA GLY A 557 35.01 -19.37 -28.21
C GLY A 557 33.98 -18.51 -27.48
N TRP A 558 33.56 -18.89 -26.28
CA TRP A 558 32.55 -18.19 -25.51
C TRP A 558 33.13 -17.05 -24.68
N THR A 559 32.52 -15.87 -24.78
CA THR A 559 32.97 -14.69 -24.03
C THR A 559 31.91 -14.27 -23.05
N PRO A 560 32.20 -14.23 -21.72
CA PRO A 560 31.24 -13.75 -20.73
C PRO A 560 30.77 -12.32 -21.03
N SER A 561 29.48 -12.06 -20.85
CA SER A 561 28.92 -10.71 -20.97
C SER A 561 29.59 -9.71 -20.05
N SER A 562 30.06 -10.17 -18.88
CA SER A 562 30.80 -9.37 -17.91
C SER A 562 32.16 -8.86 -18.40
N VAL A 563 32.82 -9.54 -19.34
CA VAL A 563 34.15 -9.16 -19.89
C VAL A 563 34.02 -8.00 -20.88
N SER A 564 32.95 -7.93 -21.66
CA SER A 564 32.73 -6.83 -22.62
C SER A 564 32.59 -5.46 -21.93
N LEU A 565 32.27 -5.43 -20.64
CA LEU A 565 32.09 -4.22 -19.82
C LEU A 565 33.26 -3.96 -18.86
N GLY A 566 34.46 -4.51 -19.13
CA GLY A 566 35.57 -4.62 -18.21
C GLY A 566 35.88 -3.36 -17.39
N VAL A 567 36.04 -2.19 -18.04
CA VAL A 567 36.34 -0.92 -17.34
C VAL A 567 35.18 -0.46 -16.48
N GLN A 568 33.96 -0.50 -17.01
CA GLN A 568 32.76 -0.12 -16.26
C GLN A 568 32.52 -1.05 -15.07
N ARG A 569 32.70 -2.35 -15.28
CA ARG A 569 32.54 -3.35 -14.25
C ARG A 569 33.56 -3.18 -13.12
N GLU A 570 34.80 -2.91 -13.45
CA GLU A 570 35.84 -2.62 -12.46
C GLU A 570 35.49 -1.37 -11.65
N LEU A 571 35.00 -0.32 -12.29
CA LEU A 571 34.49 0.86 -11.60
C LEU A 571 33.36 0.51 -10.62
N GLN A 572 32.41 -0.32 -11.03
CA GLN A 572 31.30 -0.76 -10.18
C GLN A 572 31.79 -1.57 -8.97
N ILE A 573 32.78 -2.43 -9.16
CA ILE A 573 33.41 -3.22 -8.08
C ILE A 573 34.10 -2.28 -7.08
N LEU A 574 34.91 -1.32 -7.55
CA LEU A 574 35.59 -0.39 -6.66
C LEU A 574 34.61 0.53 -5.91
N LEU A 575 33.57 1.00 -6.58
CA LEU A 575 32.51 1.80 -5.93
C LEU A 575 31.79 1.00 -4.84
N ALA A 576 31.47 -0.26 -5.10
CA ALA A 576 30.87 -1.14 -4.09
C ALA A 576 31.84 -1.41 -2.92
N ALA A 577 33.14 -1.59 -3.22
CA ALA A 577 34.16 -1.82 -2.21
C ALA A 577 34.40 -0.59 -1.32
N LEU A 578 34.30 0.63 -1.85
CA LEU A 578 34.42 1.88 -1.09
C LEU A 578 33.37 1.96 0.03
N HIS A 579 32.15 1.47 -0.24
CA HIS A 579 31.03 1.43 0.70
C HIS A 579 30.94 0.13 1.51
N CYS A 580 31.92 -0.77 1.38
CA CYS A 580 31.94 -2.02 2.13
C CYS A 580 32.55 -1.82 3.52
N ASP A 581 31.75 -2.02 4.57
CA ASP A 581 32.21 -2.02 5.96
C ASP A 581 32.47 -3.44 6.51
N TRP A 582 32.36 -4.47 5.65
CA TRP A 582 32.56 -5.88 6.01
C TRP A 582 33.73 -6.48 5.21
N PRO A 583 34.96 -6.48 5.78
CA PRO A 583 36.17 -6.89 5.05
C PRO A 583 36.08 -8.31 4.47
N GLU A 584 35.32 -9.20 5.11
CA GLU A 584 35.13 -10.57 4.65
C GLU A 584 34.33 -10.69 3.35
N LEU A 585 33.56 -9.66 2.99
CA LEU A 585 32.83 -9.63 1.72
C LEU A 585 33.64 -9.06 0.57
N LEU A 586 34.74 -8.34 0.86
CA LEU A 586 35.58 -7.77 -0.18
C LEU A 586 36.21 -8.86 -1.05
N PRO A 587 36.31 -8.65 -2.38
CA PRO A 587 37.14 -9.46 -3.27
C PRO A 587 38.56 -9.61 -2.74
N GLU A 588 39.14 -10.78 -2.91
CA GLU A 588 40.48 -11.10 -2.33
C GLU A 588 41.55 -10.04 -2.69
N ARG A 589 41.53 -9.57 -3.93
CA ARG A 589 42.48 -8.54 -4.43
C ARG A 589 42.30 -7.16 -3.78
N LEU A 590 41.16 -6.89 -3.16
CA LEU A 590 40.85 -5.61 -2.50
C LEU A 590 40.98 -5.71 -0.97
N ARG A 591 41.12 -6.91 -0.41
CA ARG A 591 41.29 -7.11 1.02
C ARG A 591 42.58 -6.47 1.48
N GLY A 592 42.50 -5.64 2.50
CA GLY A 592 43.69 -4.93 3.04
C GLY A 592 44.03 -3.61 2.36
N LEU A 593 43.35 -3.24 1.28
CA LEU A 593 43.48 -1.90 0.72
C LEU A 593 42.75 -0.88 1.59
N SER A 594 43.34 0.30 1.74
CA SER A 594 42.65 1.42 2.39
C SER A 594 41.58 2.00 1.50
N LYS A 595 40.51 2.62 2.09
CA LYS A 595 39.49 3.33 1.33
C LYS A 595 40.10 4.42 0.42
N ALA A 596 41.20 5.05 0.84
CA ALA A 596 41.96 6.01 0.01
C ALA A 596 42.55 5.37 -1.24
N ALA A 597 43.16 4.18 -1.13
CA ALA A 597 43.72 3.46 -2.28
C ALA A 597 42.62 3.00 -3.26
N ILE A 598 41.43 2.60 -2.75
CA ILE A 598 40.27 2.26 -3.58
C ILE A 598 39.77 3.51 -4.32
N GLN A 599 39.71 4.65 -3.64
CA GLN A 599 39.29 5.93 -4.24
C GLN A 599 40.26 6.35 -5.37
N GLU A 600 41.55 6.21 -5.16
CA GLU A 600 42.57 6.48 -6.18
C GLU A 600 42.40 5.59 -7.42
N GLY A 601 42.00 4.34 -7.23
CA GLY A 601 41.63 3.43 -8.31
C GLY A 601 40.42 3.92 -9.11
N ILE A 602 39.37 4.39 -8.41
CA ILE A 602 38.15 4.97 -9.03
C ILE A 602 38.54 6.19 -9.88
N ASP A 603 39.34 7.11 -9.33
CA ASP A 603 39.70 8.35 -10.01
C ASP A 603 40.53 8.09 -11.27
N ARG A 604 41.41 7.07 -11.22
CA ARG A 604 42.16 6.61 -12.41
C ARG A 604 41.27 6.06 -13.51
N LEU A 605 40.26 5.24 -13.15
CA LEU A 605 39.34 4.69 -14.13
C LEU A 605 38.45 5.77 -14.76
N ARG A 606 37.95 6.74 -13.98
CA ARG A 606 37.18 7.87 -14.49
C ARG A 606 37.99 8.70 -15.49
N SER A 607 39.24 9.04 -15.14
CA SER A 607 40.11 9.81 -16.06
C SER A 607 40.53 9.03 -17.33
N ALA A 608 40.45 7.69 -17.31
CA ALA A 608 40.68 6.87 -18.51
C ALA A 608 39.44 6.77 -19.40
N THR A 609 38.21 6.93 -18.83
CA THR A 609 36.93 6.84 -19.56
C THR A 609 36.55 8.17 -20.20
N ASP A 610 37.03 9.29 -19.66
CA ASP A 610 36.82 10.66 -20.19
C ASP A 610 37.76 11.05 -21.33
N ARG A 611 38.64 10.15 -21.75
CA ARG A 611 39.54 10.28 -22.91
C ARG A 611 39.07 9.41 -24.07
#